data_a83aa241f1ba9433ae87ce54eea89757
#
_entry.id   a83aa241f1ba9433ae87ce54eea89757
#
_cell.length_a   1.000
_cell.length_b   1.000
_cell.length_c   1.000
_cell.angle_alpha   90.00
_cell.angle_beta   90.00
_cell.angle_gamma   90.00
#
_symmetry.space_group_name_H-M   'P 1'
#
loop_
_entity.id
_entity.type
_entity.pdbx_description
1 polymer ?
#
loop_
_entity_poly.entity_id
_entity_poly.type
_entity_poly.pdbx_seq_one_letter_code
_entity_poly.pdbx_strand_id
1 'polypeptide(L)'
;MFTDFYLNSKHSYVRAVLLSMITICAGFDLAAETPAVLSGTITHVRDGDTFEVGGIPVRLAALDCPENKTAAGKSVTVYAKQFEGLHTECQLTGAMSYERVVGYCTIDGTDYGTIMMRDTSCKLWKKFDVFKRYEVKE
;
A
#
# COMPACT_ATOMS: atom_id res chain seq x y z
N MET A 1 35.20 -80.52 -2.11
CA MET A 1 36.13 -79.50 -1.61
C MET A 1 36.26 -78.47 -2.70
N PHE A 2 35.76 -77.29 -2.57
CA PHE A 2 35.51 -76.24 -3.55
C PHE A 2 34.10 -76.18 -4.09
N THR A 3 33.14 -75.82 -3.26
CA THR A 3 31.90 -75.15 -3.67
C THR A 3 31.28 -74.53 -2.44
N ASP A 4 31.64 -73.28 -2.11
CA ASP A 4 30.86 -72.42 -1.22
C ASP A 4 31.55 -71.05 -1.07
N PHE A 5 31.59 -70.27 -2.14
CA PHE A 5 32.06 -68.90 -2.01
C PHE A 5 31.45 -67.95 -3.07
N TYR A 6 30.20 -68.13 -3.43
CA TYR A 6 29.61 -67.22 -4.43
C TYR A 6 28.13 -66.87 -4.20
N LEU A 7 27.71 -66.60 -2.96
CA LEU A 7 26.36 -66.16 -2.71
C LEU A 7 26.29 -65.19 -1.50
N ASN A 8 27.03 -64.09 -1.52
CA ASN A 8 26.75 -63.04 -0.54
C ASN A 8 27.26 -61.65 -0.97
N SER A 9 26.93 -61.21 -2.20
CA SER A 9 27.30 -59.86 -2.62
C SER A 9 26.24 -59.14 -3.45
N LYS A 10 24.96 -59.45 -3.27
CA LYS A 10 23.91 -58.76 -4.02
C LYS A 10 22.84 -58.05 -3.17
N HIS A 11 23.01 -57.93 -1.88
CA HIS A 11 21.99 -57.27 -1.04
C HIS A 11 22.45 -55.95 -0.41
N SER A 12 23.63 -55.44 -0.73
CA SER A 12 24.15 -54.21 -0.09
C SER A 12 23.94 -52.95 -0.89
N TYR A 13 23.54 -53.00 -2.15
CA TYR A 13 23.40 -51.82 -3.00
C TYR A 13 21.98 -51.28 -3.09
N VAL A 14 20.99 -51.98 -2.59
CA VAL A 14 19.55 -51.52 -2.69
C VAL A 14 19.13 -50.66 -1.49
N ARG A 15 19.93 -50.58 -0.43
CA ARG A 15 19.61 -49.76 0.76
C ARG A 15 20.18 -48.34 0.75
N ALA A 16 21.00 -47.97 -0.21
CA ALA A 16 21.68 -46.67 -0.24
C ALA A 16 21.02 -45.64 -1.16
N VAL A 17 19.96 -45.96 -1.90
CA VAL A 17 19.31 -45.03 -2.88
C VAL A 17 18.03 -44.44 -2.38
N LEU A 18 17.53 -44.81 -1.20
CA LEU A 18 16.22 -44.35 -0.68
C LEU A 18 16.27 -43.24 0.39
N LEU A 19 17.40 -42.57 0.58
CA LEU A 19 17.54 -41.53 1.60
C LEU A 19 18.03 -40.18 1.04
N SER A 20 17.69 -39.80 -0.16
CA SER A 20 18.03 -38.45 -0.68
C SER A 20 16.93 -37.81 -1.45
N MET A 21 15.69 -37.90 -0.93
CA MET A 21 14.61 -36.93 -1.25
C MET A 21 14.40 -36.06 -0.04
N ILE A 22 15.39 -35.23 0.29
CA ILE A 22 15.19 -34.05 1.13
C ILE A 22 14.41 -33.08 0.25
N THR A 23 13.10 -33.04 0.48
CA THR A 23 12.20 -32.04 -0.04
C THR A 23 12.70 -30.68 0.43
N ILE A 24 13.38 -29.94 -0.44
CA ILE A 24 13.64 -28.52 -0.25
C ILE A 24 12.27 -27.85 -0.43
N CYS A 25 11.49 -27.76 0.64
CA CYS A 25 10.43 -26.77 0.75
C CYS A 25 11.14 -25.42 0.80
N ALA A 26 11.44 -24.84 -0.37
CA ALA A 26 11.71 -23.42 -0.48
C ALA A 26 10.44 -22.73 0.01
N GLY A 27 10.46 -22.29 1.27
CA GLY A 27 9.47 -21.38 1.79
C GLY A 27 9.53 -20.13 0.94
N PHE A 28 8.54 -19.95 0.05
CA PHE A 28 8.25 -18.64 -0.49
C PHE A 28 7.74 -17.82 0.69
N ASP A 29 8.64 -17.09 1.36
CA ASP A 29 8.22 -15.97 2.19
C ASP A 29 7.50 -15.00 1.26
N LEU A 30 6.17 -15.01 1.33
CA LEU A 30 5.34 -13.94 0.81
C LEU A 30 5.61 -12.74 1.73
N ALA A 31 6.72 -12.05 1.51
CA ALA A 31 6.94 -10.75 2.11
C ALA A 31 5.79 -9.86 1.62
N ALA A 32 4.87 -9.50 2.52
CA ALA A 32 3.85 -8.51 2.22
C ALA A 32 4.60 -7.23 1.83
N GLU A 33 4.50 -6.83 0.56
CA GLU A 33 5.13 -5.61 0.08
C GLU A 33 4.58 -4.43 0.90
N THR A 34 5.47 -3.75 1.61
CA THR A 34 5.09 -2.51 2.31
C THR A 34 4.73 -1.47 1.26
N PRO A 35 3.59 -0.78 1.41
CA PRO A 35 3.19 0.26 0.48
C PRO A 35 4.30 1.31 0.31
N ALA A 36 4.52 1.75 -0.93
CA ALA A 36 5.48 2.82 -1.20
C ALA A 36 5.04 4.11 -0.50
N VAL A 37 5.99 4.89 -0.02
CA VAL A 37 5.75 6.17 0.66
C VAL A 37 6.31 7.29 -0.19
N LEU A 38 5.47 8.30 -0.47
CA LEU A 38 5.88 9.58 -1.05
C LEU A 38 5.94 10.60 0.09
N SER A 39 7.11 11.14 0.35
CA SER A 39 7.36 12.11 1.43
C SER A 39 7.91 13.41 0.84
N GLY A 40 7.40 14.55 1.30
CA GLY A 40 7.84 15.86 0.82
C GLY A 40 6.93 17.00 1.25
N THR A 41 7.19 18.18 0.70
CA THR A 41 6.40 19.40 0.94
C THR A 41 5.19 19.45 0.00
N ILE A 42 4.03 19.84 0.52
CA ILE A 42 2.86 20.18 -0.31
C ILE A 42 3.17 21.47 -1.05
N THR A 43 3.41 21.36 -2.35
CA THR A 43 3.83 22.51 -3.20
C THR A 43 2.65 23.25 -3.82
N HIS A 44 1.51 22.56 -3.99
CA HIS A 44 0.31 23.15 -4.58
C HIS A 44 -0.95 22.36 -4.18
N VAL A 45 -2.01 23.03 -3.80
CA VAL A 45 -3.34 22.45 -3.58
C VAL A 45 -4.23 22.77 -4.77
N ARG A 46 -4.68 21.73 -5.49
CA ARG A 46 -5.61 21.86 -6.63
C ARG A 46 -7.05 22.01 -6.15
N ASP A 47 -7.45 21.14 -5.22
CA ASP A 47 -8.77 21.12 -4.58
C ASP A 47 -8.71 20.32 -3.25
N GLY A 48 -9.88 20.03 -2.63
CA GLY A 48 -9.93 19.40 -1.32
C GLY A 48 -9.38 17.99 -1.24
N ASP A 49 -9.33 17.26 -2.35
CA ASP A 49 -8.86 15.86 -2.40
C ASP A 49 -7.68 15.63 -3.35
N THR A 50 -7.09 16.72 -3.84
CA THR A 50 -5.93 16.67 -4.75
C THR A 50 -4.94 17.78 -4.44
N PHE A 51 -3.69 17.38 -4.16
CA PHE A 51 -2.58 18.31 -4.00
C PHE A 51 -1.28 17.74 -4.61
N GLU A 52 -0.24 18.53 -4.68
CA GLU A 52 1.07 18.14 -5.19
C GLU A 52 2.10 18.05 -4.07
N VAL A 53 2.85 16.96 -4.05
CA VAL A 53 3.97 16.75 -3.12
C VAL A 53 5.26 16.82 -3.91
N GLY A 54 6.03 17.90 -3.73
CA GLY A 54 7.23 18.12 -4.53
C GLY A 54 6.95 18.15 -6.04
N GLY A 55 5.79 18.63 -6.47
CA GLY A 55 5.35 18.66 -7.86
C GLY A 55 4.71 17.35 -8.36
N ILE A 56 4.65 16.29 -7.54
CA ILE A 56 3.97 15.04 -7.88
C ILE A 56 2.50 15.14 -7.48
N PRO A 57 1.52 15.03 -8.41
CA PRO A 57 0.13 15.14 -8.07
C PRO A 57 -0.38 13.90 -7.35
N VAL A 58 -1.02 14.10 -6.21
CA VAL A 58 -1.60 13.07 -5.34
C VAL A 58 -3.10 13.25 -5.25
N ARG A 59 -3.86 12.20 -5.57
CA ARG A 59 -5.29 12.06 -5.30
C ARG A 59 -5.46 11.35 -3.95
N LEU A 60 -6.10 11.99 -3.00
CA LEU A 60 -6.35 11.38 -1.70
C LEU A 60 -7.28 10.18 -1.84
N ALA A 61 -6.84 9.02 -1.32
CA ALA A 61 -7.64 7.81 -1.32
C ALA A 61 -8.88 7.98 -0.41
N ALA A 62 -9.97 7.35 -0.79
CA ALA A 62 -11.22 7.31 -0.01
C ALA A 62 -11.85 8.67 0.33
N LEU A 63 -11.34 9.78 -0.16
CA LEU A 63 -11.87 11.12 0.09
C LEU A 63 -12.64 11.62 -1.12
N ASP A 64 -13.87 12.11 -0.90
CA ASP A 64 -14.74 12.73 -1.90
C ASP A 64 -15.09 14.14 -1.46
N CYS A 65 -14.55 15.12 -2.15
CA CYS A 65 -14.77 16.54 -1.88
C CYS A 65 -15.60 17.18 -2.99
N PRO A 66 -16.39 18.21 -2.68
CA PRO A 66 -17.12 18.96 -3.71
C PRO A 66 -16.17 19.53 -4.77
N GLU A 67 -16.62 19.50 -6.01
CA GLU A 67 -15.89 20.03 -7.18
C GLU A 67 -15.56 21.51 -7.01
N ASN A 68 -14.32 21.92 -7.29
CA ASN A 68 -13.84 23.29 -7.09
C ASN A 68 -14.62 24.37 -7.83
N LYS A 69 -15.36 24.01 -8.89
CA LYS A 69 -16.27 24.93 -9.61
C LYS A 69 -17.54 25.31 -8.85
N THR A 70 -17.89 24.58 -7.78
CA THR A 70 -19.03 24.88 -6.92
C THR A 70 -18.64 25.81 -5.77
N ALA A 71 -19.64 26.48 -5.14
CA ALA A 71 -19.39 27.30 -3.96
C ALA A 71 -18.82 26.47 -2.80
N ALA A 72 -19.36 25.27 -2.56
CA ALA A 72 -18.85 24.35 -1.54
C ALA A 72 -17.41 23.92 -1.85
N GLY A 73 -17.12 23.55 -3.09
CA GLY A 73 -15.76 23.14 -3.48
C GLY A 73 -14.73 24.26 -3.37
N LYS A 74 -15.11 25.50 -3.69
CA LYS A 74 -14.25 26.67 -3.46
C LYS A 74 -13.93 26.86 -1.98
N SER A 75 -14.92 26.73 -1.10
CA SER A 75 -14.72 26.81 0.35
C SER A 75 -13.78 25.71 0.86
N VAL A 76 -13.98 24.47 0.41
CA VAL A 76 -13.11 23.34 0.74
C VAL A 76 -11.68 23.56 0.24
N THR A 77 -11.52 24.06 -0.99
CA THR A 77 -10.18 24.35 -1.55
C THR A 77 -9.46 25.46 -0.78
N VAL A 78 -10.18 26.51 -0.37
CA VAL A 78 -9.62 27.56 0.49
C VAL A 78 -9.14 27.00 1.82
N TYR A 79 -9.94 26.11 2.45
CA TYR A 79 -9.52 25.41 3.67
C TYR A 79 -8.27 24.56 3.44
N ALA A 80 -8.24 23.77 2.36
CA ALA A 80 -7.12 22.89 2.05
C ALA A 80 -5.81 23.64 1.79
N LYS A 81 -5.87 24.87 1.26
CA LYS A 81 -4.68 25.69 0.97
C LYS A 81 -3.86 26.06 2.19
N GLN A 82 -4.40 25.99 3.41
CA GLN A 82 -3.61 26.20 4.63
C GLN A 82 -2.50 25.15 4.81
N PHE A 83 -2.57 24.02 4.13
CA PHE A 83 -1.58 22.95 4.19
C PHE A 83 -0.45 23.12 3.17
N GLU A 84 -0.53 24.08 2.24
CA GLU A 84 0.58 24.41 1.34
C GLU A 84 1.82 24.81 2.14
N GLY A 85 2.98 24.30 1.74
CA GLY A 85 4.25 24.52 2.44
C GLY A 85 4.52 23.56 3.60
N LEU A 86 3.53 22.78 4.06
CA LEU A 86 3.73 21.79 5.11
C LEU A 86 4.31 20.49 4.56
N HIS A 87 5.03 19.77 5.41
CA HIS A 87 5.53 18.44 5.10
C HIS A 87 4.40 17.41 5.21
N THR A 88 4.39 16.44 4.28
CA THR A 88 3.43 15.33 4.28
C THR A 88 4.11 14.01 3.95
N GLU A 89 3.55 12.93 4.46
CA GLU A 89 3.90 11.56 4.10
C GLU A 89 2.66 10.86 3.57
N CYS A 90 2.74 10.35 2.34
CA CYS A 90 1.65 9.70 1.64
C CYS A 90 1.97 8.22 1.43
N GLN A 91 1.21 7.34 2.04
CA GLN A 91 1.24 5.91 1.78
C GLN A 91 0.49 5.64 0.47
N LEU A 92 1.21 5.23 -0.57
CA LEU A 92 0.65 5.03 -1.90
C LEU A 92 -0.08 3.69 -2.00
N THR A 93 -1.21 3.69 -2.70
CA THR A 93 -2.02 2.48 -2.92
C THR A 93 -1.53 1.64 -4.10
N GLY A 94 -0.61 2.17 -4.93
CA GLY A 94 -0.22 1.60 -6.21
C GLY A 94 -1.17 1.92 -7.36
N ALA A 95 -2.34 2.51 -7.07
CA ALA A 95 -3.29 2.93 -8.09
C ALA A 95 -2.95 4.32 -8.66
N MET A 96 -3.42 4.57 -9.87
CA MET A 96 -3.39 5.88 -10.53
C MET A 96 -4.82 6.38 -10.77
N SER A 97 -5.00 7.69 -10.68
CA SER A 97 -6.22 8.38 -11.06
C SER A 97 -5.85 9.47 -12.06
N TYR A 98 -5.99 9.16 -13.34
CA TYR A 98 -5.40 9.94 -14.44
C TYR A 98 -3.87 10.02 -14.25
N GLU A 99 -3.29 11.21 -14.22
CA GLU A 99 -1.86 11.46 -13.99
C GLU A 99 -1.46 11.52 -12.50
N ARG A 100 -2.41 11.30 -11.57
CA ARG A 100 -2.20 11.42 -10.12
C ARG A 100 -1.93 10.05 -9.48
N VAL A 101 -0.92 9.96 -8.63
CA VAL A 101 -0.79 8.80 -7.73
C VAL A 101 -1.89 8.85 -6.67
N VAL A 102 -2.37 7.68 -6.24
CA VAL A 102 -3.42 7.59 -5.20
C VAL A 102 -2.80 7.20 -3.88
N GLY A 103 -3.11 7.94 -2.81
CA GLY A 103 -2.52 7.67 -1.50
C GLY A 103 -3.32 8.23 -0.32
N TYR A 104 -2.95 7.77 0.86
CA TYR A 104 -3.39 8.30 2.15
C TYR A 104 -2.26 9.13 2.73
N CYS A 105 -2.52 10.38 3.02
CA CYS A 105 -1.48 11.31 3.45
C CYS A 105 -1.69 11.75 4.89
N THR A 106 -0.59 11.97 5.62
CA THR A 106 -0.57 12.53 6.96
C THR A 106 0.19 13.85 6.98
N ILE A 107 -0.28 14.79 7.80
CA ILE A 107 0.37 16.07 8.07
C ILE A 107 0.53 16.16 9.59
N ASP A 108 1.76 16.31 10.06
CA ASP A 108 2.09 16.31 11.49
C ASP A 108 1.50 15.09 12.24
N GLY A 109 1.57 13.91 11.60
CA GLY A 109 1.06 12.65 12.16
C GLY A 109 -0.45 12.50 12.13
N THR A 110 -1.21 13.50 11.65
CA THR A 110 -2.67 13.45 11.54
C THR A 110 -3.08 13.12 10.10
N ASP A 111 -4.01 12.18 9.95
CA ASP A 111 -4.52 11.79 8.63
C ASP A 111 -5.29 12.94 7.98
N TYR A 112 -4.87 13.32 6.77
CA TYR A 112 -5.45 14.44 6.03
C TYR A 112 -6.93 14.20 5.69
N GLY A 113 -7.31 12.98 5.29
CA GLY A 113 -8.70 12.65 4.98
C GLY A 113 -9.59 12.84 6.19
N THR A 114 -9.13 12.44 7.37
CA THR A 114 -9.84 12.65 8.66
C THR A 114 -10.03 14.15 8.93
N ILE A 115 -8.99 14.97 8.74
CA ILE A 115 -9.08 16.43 8.91
C ILE A 115 -10.15 16.99 7.97
N MET A 116 -10.09 16.65 6.68
CA MET A 116 -11.02 17.20 5.68
C MET A 116 -12.45 16.76 5.89
N MET A 117 -12.68 15.51 6.30
CA MET A 117 -14.04 15.02 6.60
C MET A 117 -14.63 15.65 7.87
N ARG A 118 -13.79 15.97 8.85
CA ARG A 118 -14.21 16.60 10.10
C ARG A 118 -14.54 18.09 9.92
N ASP A 119 -13.70 18.81 9.17
CA ASP A 119 -13.70 20.28 9.18
C ASP A 119 -14.30 20.89 7.91
N THR A 120 -14.65 20.07 6.92
CA THR A 120 -15.21 20.52 5.63
C THR A 120 -16.42 19.68 5.22
N SER A 121 -16.96 19.95 4.03
CA SER A 121 -18.02 19.15 3.41
C SER A 121 -17.52 17.93 2.62
N CYS A 122 -16.25 17.57 2.75
CA CYS A 122 -15.72 16.32 2.18
C CYS A 122 -16.33 15.10 2.88
N LYS A 123 -16.46 14.00 2.16
CA LYS A 123 -17.09 12.77 2.64
C LYS A 123 -16.20 11.55 2.39
N LEU A 124 -16.44 10.49 3.14
CA LEU A 124 -15.83 9.18 2.90
C LEU A 124 -16.38 8.58 1.59
N TRP A 125 -15.49 8.23 0.69
CA TRP A 125 -15.80 7.40 -0.46
C TRP A 125 -15.41 5.94 -0.18
N LYS A 126 -16.25 5.26 0.60
CA LYS A 126 -16.00 3.93 1.16
C LYS A 126 -15.49 2.89 0.12
N LYS A 127 -16.01 2.93 -1.10
CA LYS A 127 -15.61 2.03 -2.19
C LYS A 127 -14.10 2.10 -2.49
N PHE A 128 -13.47 3.24 -2.29
CA PHE A 128 -12.06 3.50 -2.56
C PHE A 128 -11.19 3.53 -1.30
N ASP A 129 -11.73 3.11 -0.15
CA ASP A 129 -10.95 2.90 1.07
C ASP A 129 -10.29 1.51 1.03
N VAL A 130 -9.30 1.38 0.13
CA VAL A 130 -8.66 0.09 -0.19
C VAL A 130 -7.85 -0.47 0.98
N PHE A 131 -7.36 0.40 1.87
CA PHE A 131 -6.65 -0.01 3.09
C PHE A 131 -7.56 -0.06 4.31
N LYS A 132 -8.89 0.14 4.14
CA LYS A 132 -9.90 0.13 5.21
C LYS A 132 -9.53 1.04 6.39
N ARG A 133 -8.94 2.19 6.08
CA ARG A 133 -8.41 3.13 7.07
C ARG A 133 -9.51 3.81 7.87
N TYR A 134 -10.68 4.02 7.26
CA TYR A 134 -11.82 4.72 7.83
C TYR A 134 -12.98 3.79 8.22
N GLU A 135 -12.82 2.48 8.08
CA GLU A 135 -13.81 1.53 8.57
C GLU A 135 -13.75 1.49 10.11
N VAL A 136 -14.88 1.78 10.74
CA VAL A 136 -15.04 1.56 12.20
C VAL A 136 -15.01 0.05 12.41
N LYS A 137 -14.07 -0.44 13.17
CA LYS A 137 -14.09 -1.83 13.65
C LYS A 137 -15.20 -1.92 14.69
N GLU A 138 -16.32 -2.55 14.31
CA GLU A 138 -17.36 -2.97 15.24
C GLU A 138 -16.82 -4.01 16.23
#